data_31966b8a4564b43927ef13b5ec07c6cc
#
_entry.id   31966b8a4564b43927ef13b5ec07c6cc
#
_cell.length_a   1.000
_cell.length_b   1.000
_cell.length_c   1.000
_cell.angle_alpha   90.00
_cell.angle_beta   90.00
_cell.angle_gamma   90.00
#
_symmetry.space_group_name_H-M   'P 1'
#
loop_
_entity.id
_entity.type
_entity.pdbx_description
1 polymer ?
#
loop_
_entity_poly.entity_id
_entity_poly.type
_entity_poly.pdbx_seq_one_letter_code
_entity_poly.pdbx_strand_id
1 'polypeptide(L)'
;VLLTTHNEGKIREMQAMLAEVGYQGIPVAEVADLPDPEETGTTFAENALIKARYYMEKTGLPALADDSGLAVDALDGAPGVYSARYAGTHGDDAANNAKLVAEMTAVAPQDRGAEYVCELALVYPDGTKRTARGICRGEIVLEPRGTGGFGYDPYFYLPEREKTMAELT
;
A
#
# COMPACT_ATOMS: atom_id res chain seq x y z
N VAL A 1 18.76 7.55 3.19
CA VAL A 1 17.67 7.32 2.23
C VAL A 1 16.45 8.08 2.69
N LEU A 2 15.87 8.87 1.82
CA LEU A 2 14.64 9.61 2.08
C LEU A 2 13.43 8.67 2.05
N LEU A 3 12.58 8.71 3.08
CA LEU A 3 11.33 7.98 3.14
C LEU A 3 10.19 8.92 2.72
N THR A 4 9.49 8.59 1.66
CA THR A 4 8.50 9.50 1.03
C THR A 4 7.10 9.37 1.62
N THR A 5 6.85 8.38 2.46
CA THR A 5 5.56 8.20 3.13
C THR A 5 5.37 9.17 4.28
N HIS A 6 4.13 9.59 4.52
CA HIS A 6 3.71 10.36 5.69
C HIS A 6 3.06 9.48 6.78
N ASN A 7 2.94 8.17 6.54
CA ASN A 7 2.40 7.24 7.51
C ASN A 7 3.46 6.87 8.55
N GLU A 8 3.25 7.26 9.81
CA GLU A 8 4.21 7.02 10.90
C GLU A 8 4.51 5.53 11.15
N GLY A 9 3.53 4.67 10.98
CA GLY A 9 3.73 3.22 11.09
C GLY A 9 4.69 2.70 10.02
N LYS A 10 4.47 3.08 8.77
CA LYS A 10 5.36 2.73 7.65
C LYS A 10 6.76 3.32 7.82
N ILE A 11 6.88 4.56 8.29
CA ILE A 11 8.18 5.19 8.56
C ILE A 11 8.98 4.34 9.55
N ARG A 12 8.38 3.95 10.67
CA ARG A 12 9.06 3.13 11.68
C ARG A 12 9.49 1.77 11.14
N GLU A 13 8.62 1.10 10.40
CA GLU A 13 8.93 -0.19 9.77
C GLU A 13 10.08 -0.07 8.76
N MET A 14 10.05 0.93 7.89
CA MET A 14 11.08 1.16 6.90
C MET A 14 12.41 1.55 7.53
N GLN A 15 12.40 2.38 8.59
CA GLN A 15 13.59 2.74 9.33
C GLN A 15 14.25 1.51 9.97
N ALA A 16 13.45 0.62 10.57
CA ALA A 16 13.95 -0.61 11.15
C ALA A 16 14.58 -1.54 10.10
N MET A 17 13.91 -1.73 8.97
CA MET A 17 14.43 -2.56 7.86
C MET A 17 15.73 -1.99 7.27
N LEU A 18 15.79 -0.68 7.06
CA LEU A 18 16.99 -0.02 6.54
C LEU A 18 18.16 -0.11 7.52
N ALA A 19 17.91 0.02 8.82
CA ALA A 19 18.94 -0.09 9.85
C ALA A 19 19.59 -1.48 9.86
N GLU A 20 18.84 -2.55 9.60
CA GLU A 20 19.37 -3.92 9.53
C GLU A 20 20.40 -4.09 8.40
N VAL A 21 20.31 -3.30 7.35
CA VAL A 21 21.24 -3.33 6.21
C VAL A 21 22.22 -2.15 6.20
N GLY A 22 22.30 -1.40 7.31
CA GLY A 22 23.27 -0.33 7.49
C GLY A 22 22.90 1.01 6.85
N TYR A 23 21.63 1.24 6.55
CA TYR A 23 21.13 2.50 6.01
C TYR A 23 20.27 3.25 7.04
N GLN A 24 20.26 4.58 6.93
CA GLN A 24 19.40 5.45 7.70
C GLN A 24 18.22 5.93 6.85
N GLY A 25 16.99 5.74 7.34
CA GLY A 25 15.78 6.28 6.74
C GLY A 25 15.41 7.62 7.35
N ILE A 26 15.26 8.66 6.53
CA ILE A 26 14.90 10.02 6.94
C ILE A 26 13.51 10.34 6.37
N PRO A 27 12.50 10.60 7.21
CA PRO A 27 11.19 11.01 6.73
C PRO A 27 11.26 12.29 5.90
N VAL A 28 10.50 12.34 4.80
CA VAL A 28 10.52 13.52 3.92
C VAL A 28 10.10 14.80 4.65
N ALA A 29 9.18 14.69 5.59
CA ALA A 29 8.71 15.83 6.39
C ALA A 29 9.82 16.51 7.22
N GLU A 30 10.92 15.81 7.51
CA GLU A 30 12.08 16.38 8.20
C GLU A 30 13.02 17.16 7.27
N VAL A 31 12.91 16.94 5.97
CA VAL A 31 13.81 17.53 4.96
C VAL A 31 13.14 18.63 4.17
N ALA A 32 11.89 18.45 3.78
CA ALA A 32 11.16 19.40 2.95
C ALA A 32 9.65 19.29 3.15
N ASP A 33 8.98 20.42 3.09
CA ASP A 33 7.51 20.48 3.01
C ASP A 33 7.11 20.50 1.52
N LEU A 34 6.85 19.31 0.99
CA LEU A 34 6.50 19.12 -0.41
C LEU A 34 5.13 18.45 -0.51
N PRO A 35 4.28 18.88 -1.46
CA PRO A 35 3.04 18.16 -1.74
C PRO A 35 3.35 16.79 -2.33
N ASP A 36 2.46 15.83 -2.08
CA ASP A 36 2.54 14.54 -2.73
C ASP A 36 2.35 14.70 -4.26
N PRO A 37 3.13 13.96 -5.06
CA PRO A 37 2.93 13.96 -6.49
C PRO A 37 1.63 13.25 -6.86
N GLU A 38 1.06 13.62 -8.00
CA GLU A 38 -0.08 12.91 -8.56
C GLU A 38 0.34 11.50 -9.03
N GLU A 39 -0.34 10.49 -8.52
CA GLU A 39 -0.11 9.09 -8.90
C GLU A 39 -0.92 8.76 -10.14
N THR A 40 -0.33 8.95 -11.32
CA THR A 40 -0.98 8.74 -12.63
C THR A 40 -0.69 7.38 -13.26
N GLY A 41 0.10 6.54 -12.60
CA GLY A 41 0.42 5.21 -13.10
C GLY A 41 -0.76 4.25 -13.05
N THR A 42 -0.69 3.23 -13.88
CA THR A 42 -1.70 2.15 -13.93
C THR A 42 -1.30 0.91 -13.14
N THR A 43 -0.06 0.89 -12.64
CA THR A 43 0.48 -0.19 -11.81
C THR A 43 1.08 0.37 -10.52
N PHE A 44 1.19 -0.47 -9.50
CA PHE A 44 1.87 -0.13 -8.24
C PHE A 44 3.33 0.26 -8.47
N ALA A 45 4.04 -0.46 -9.34
CA ALA A 45 5.43 -0.18 -9.67
C ALA A 45 5.59 1.21 -10.31
N GLU A 46 4.73 1.57 -11.26
CA GLU A 46 4.74 2.90 -11.87
C GLU A 46 4.52 4.01 -10.85
N ASN A 47 3.53 3.87 -9.98
CA ASN A 47 3.23 4.87 -8.96
C ASN A 47 4.35 5.00 -7.92
N ALA A 48 4.91 3.88 -7.46
CA ALA A 48 6.06 3.91 -6.55
C ALA A 48 7.26 4.61 -7.20
N LEU A 49 7.55 4.36 -8.48
CA LEU A 49 8.63 5.03 -9.21
C LEU A 49 8.36 6.53 -9.42
N ILE A 50 7.13 6.91 -9.76
CA ILE A 50 6.74 8.33 -9.89
C ILE A 50 7.01 9.07 -8.59
N LYS A 51 6.57 8.51 -7.47
CA LYS A 51 6.74 9.09 -6.14
C LYS A 51 8.22 9.18 -5.74
N ALA A 52 8.97 8.10 -5.88
CA ALA A 52 10.39 8.09 -5.54
C ALA A 52 11.19 9.09 -6.37
N ARG A 53 10.94 9.14 -7.68
CA ARG A 53 11.60 10.07 -8.60
C ARG A 53 11.29 11.52 -8.26
N TYR A 54 10.02 11.84 -8.02
CA TYR A 54 9.59 13.19 -7.66
C TYR A 54 10.37 13.73 -6.45
N TYR A 55 10.40 12.97 -5.36
CA TYR A 55 11.09 13.39 -4.14
C TYR A 55 12.60 13.40 -4.29
N MET A 56 13.18 12.47 -5.04
CA MET A 56 14.61 12.47 -5.35
C MET A 56 15.00 13.72 -6.13
N GLU A 57 14.24 14.10 -7.16
CA GLU A 57 14.51 15.29 -7.96
C GLU A 57 14.38 16.60 -7.15
N LYS A 58 13.43 16.65 -6.21
CA LYS A 58 13.21 17.82 -5.36
C LYS A 58 14.23 17.98 -4.25
N THR A 59 14.82 16.90 -3.75
CA THR A 59 15.71 16.91 -2.58
C THR A 59 17.16 16.61 -2.92
N GLY A 60 17.45 15.99 -4.07
CA GLY A 60 18.77 15.49 -4.43
C GLY A 60 19.24 14.29 -3.63
N LEU A 61 18.33 13.66 -2.86
CA LEU A 61 18.64 12.50 -2.02
C LEU A 61 18.07 11.21 -2.62
N PRO A 62 18.71 10.04 -2.40
CA PRO A 62 18.10 8.76 -2.72
C PRO A 62 16.74 8.66 -2.02
N ALA A 63 15.67 8.37 -2.77
CA ALA A 63 14.31 8.32 -2.24
C ALA A 63 13.70 6.94 -2.38
N LEU A 64 13.12 6.45 -1.27
CA LEU A 64 12.38 5.21 -1.19
C LEU A 64 10.88 5.53 -1.07
N ALA A 65 10.11 5.05 -2.03
CA ALA A 65 8.66 5.15 -2.04
C ALA A 65 8.02 3.78 -2.05
N ASP A 66 6.79 3.73 -1.56
CA ASP A 66 5.91 2.57 -1.70
C ASP A 66 4.61 2.95 -2.40
N ASP A 67 4.04 1.98 -3.09
CA ASP A 67 2.64 1.98 -3.48
C ASP A 67 2.05 0.61 -3.15
N SER A 68 0.92 0.61 -2.46
CA SER A 68 0.31 -0.58 -1.91
C SER A 68 -1.19 -0.56 -2.12
N GLY A 69 -1.79 -1.72 -2.21
CA GLY A 69 -3.23 -1.84 -2.32
C GLY A 69 -3.73 -3.27 -2.31
N LEU A 70 -5.04 -3.38 -2.42
CA LEU A 70 -5.76 -4.64 -2.47
C LEU A 70 -6.09 -4.97 -3.94
N ALA A 71 -5.79 -6.19 -4.34
CA ALA A 71 -6.19 -6.73 -5.65
C ALA A 71 -7.09 -7.96 -5.43
N VAL A 72 -8.31 -7.89 -5.92
CA VAL A 72 -9.31 -8.97 -5.77
C VAL A 72 -9.46 -9.70 -7.09
N ASP A 73 -9.29 -11.03 -7.05
CA ASP A 73 -9.28 -11.86 -8.25
C ASP A 73 -10.59 -11.77 -9.05
N ALA A 74 -11.73 -11.86 -8.36
CA ALA A 74 -13.05 -11.78 -9.00
C ALA A 74 -13.41 -10.39 -9.56
N LEU A 75 -12.63 -9.37 -9.24
CA LEU A 75 -12.81 -8.00 -9.70
C LEU A 75 -11.69 -7.59 -10.68
N ASP A 76 -11.05 -8.55 -11.33
CA ASP A 76 -9.94 -8.33 -12.27
C ASP A 76 -8.80 -7.48 -11.68
N GLY A 77 -8.51 -7.67 -10.39
CA GLY A 77 -7.47 -6.94 -9.68
C GLY A 77 -7.90 -5.61 -9.05
N ALA A 78 -9.17 -5.20 -9.22
CA ALA A 78 -9.68 -4.02 -8.49
C ALA A 78 -9.75 -4.30 -6.98
N PRO A 79 -9.67 -3.28 -6.12
CA PRO A 79 -9.41 -1.86 -6.36
C PRO A 79 -8.03 -1.51 -6.94
N GLY A 80 -6.99 -2.33 -6.74
CA GLY A 80 -5.66 -2.10 -7.30
C GLY A 80 -5.06 -0.77 -6.87
N VAL A 81 -4.54 0.01 -7.80
CA VAL A 81 -3.95 1.33 -7.55
C VAL A 81 -4.95 2.36 -7.02
N TYR A 82 -6.25 2.07 -7.11
CA TYR A 82 -7.32 2.93 -6.60
C TYR A 82 -7.78 2.58 -5.18
N SER A 83 -7.05 1.70 -4.48
CA SER A 83 -7.47 1.16 -3.18
C SER A 83 -7.85 2.23 -2.16
N ALA A 84 -7.09 3.32 -2.05
CA ALA A 84 -7.38 4.38 -1.10
C ALA A 84 -8.58 5.27 -1.49
N ARG A 85 -8.99 5.25 -2.75
CA ARG A 85 -10.07 6.09 -3.31
C ARG A 85 -11.10 5.27 -4.12
N TYR A 86 -11.31 4.03 -3.76
CA TYR A 86 -12.15 3.10 -4.51
C TYR A 86 -13.60 3.58 -4.66
N ALA A 87 -14.16 4.17 -3.61
CA ALA A 87 -15.49 4.78 -3.63
C ALA A 87 -15.48 6.26 -4.09
N GLY A 88 -14.33 6.81 -4.48
CA GLY A 88 -14.17 8.16 -5.02
C GLY A 88 -13.45 9.14 -4.11
N THR A 89 -13.59 9.02 -2.79
CA THR A 89 -12.94 9.91 -1.82
C THR A 89 -11.72 9.21 -1.21
N HIS A 90 -10.55 9.85 -1.30
CA HIS A 90 -9.32 9.33 -0.74
C HIS A 90 -9.42 9.21 0.79
N GLY A 91 -9.08 8.02 1.30
CA GLY A 91 -9.04 7.75 2.73
C GLY A 91 -10.41 7.48 3.38
N ASP A 92 -11.49 7.43 2.61
CA ASP A 92 -12.82 7.05 3.14
C ASP A 92 -12.94 5.52 3.20
N ASP A 93 -12.35 4.94 4.24
CA ASP A 93 -12.32 3.49 4.43
C ASP A 93 -13.73 2.88 4.51
N ALA A 94 -14.66 3.57 5.17
CA ALA A 94 -16.04 3.08 5.30
C ALA A 94 -16.72 2.96 3.93
N ALA A 95 -16.63 3.98 3.09
CA ALA A 95 -17.20 3.95 1.74
C ALA A 95 -16.49 2.94 0.84
N ASN A 96 -15.16 2.85 0.91
CA ASN A 96 -14.36 1.90 0.15
C ASN A 96 -14.73 0.44 0.50
N ASN A 97 -14.86 0.14 1.78
CA ASN A 97 -15.29 -1.18 2.26
C ASN A 97 -16.73 -1.50 1.85
N ALA A 98 -17.65 -0.54 1.96
CA ALA A 98 -19.05 -0.73 1.54
C ALA A 98 -19.14 -1.08 0.04
N LYS A 99 -18.34 -0.40 -0.79
CA LYS A 99 -18.28 -0.71 -2.24
C LYS A 99 -17.71 -2.11 -2.48
N LEU A 100 -16.63 -2.48 -1.82
CA LEU A 100 -16.03 -3.81 -1.93
C LEU A 100 -17.04 -4.91 -1.57
N VAL A 101 -17.72 -4.78 -0.43
CA VAL A 101 -18.73 -5.75 0.02
C VAL A 101 -19.87 -5.86 -0.98
N ALA A 102 -20.38 -4.74 -1.49
CA ALA A 102 -21.45 -4.72 -2.50
C ALA A 102 -21.05 -5.48 -3.76
N GLU A 103 -19.84 -5.27 -4.26
CA GLU A 103 -19.33 -5.95 -5.46
C GLU A 103 -19.03 -7.44 -5.23
N MET A 104 -18.66 -7.82 -4.00
CA MET A 104 -18.34 -9.19 -3.63
C MET A 104 -19.56 -10.03 -3.22
N THR A 105 -20.70 -9.43 -2.97
CA THR A 105 -21.91 -10.12 -2.50
C THR A 105 -22.40 -11.20 -3.47
N ALA A 106 -22.26 -10.97 -4.78
CA ALA A 106 -22.64 -11.93 -5.81
C ALA A 106 -21.55 -12.95 -6.14
N VAL A 107 -20.34 -12.79 -5.59
CA VAL A 107 -19.21 -13.70 -5.82
C VAL A 107 -19.32 -14.90 -4.88
N ALA A 108 -19.19 -16.11 -5.42
CA ALA A 108 -19.21 -17.31 -4.61
C ALA A 108 -18.06 -17.34 -3.58
N PRO A 109 -18.25 -17.88 -2.37
CA PRO A 109 -17.22 -17.88 -1.33
C PRO A 109 -15.86 -18.44 -1.76
N GLN A 110 -15.84 -19.48 -2.59
CA GLN A 110 -14.61 -20.08 -3.11
C GLN A 110 -13.87 -19.19 -4.13
N ASP A 111 -14.52 -18.17 -4.66
CA ASP A 111 -13.96 -17.26 -5.68
C ASP A 111 -13.58 -15.89 -5.11
N ARG A 112 -13.54 -15.74 -3.80
CA ARG A 112 -13.23 -14.48 -3.09
C ARG A 112 -11.74 -14.29 -2.78
N GLY A 113 -10.86 -14.93 -3.53
CA GLY A 113 -9.42 -14.76 -3.38
C GLY A 113 -8.97 -13.33 -3.64
N ALA A 114 -8.01 -12.87 -2.85
CA ALA A 114 -7.44 -11.53 -2.97
C ALA A 114 -5.99 -11.50 -2.50
N GLU A 115 -5.30 -10.42 -2.81
CA GLU A 115 -3.95 -10.18 -2.30
C GLU A 115 -3.75 -8.71 -1.94
N TYR A 116 -3.05 -8.46 -0.85
CA TYR A 116 -2.38 -7.20 -0.64
C TYR A 116 -1.07 -7.20 -1.41
N VAL A 117 -0.82 -6.12 -2.12
CA VAL A 117 0.41 -5.89 -2.87
C VAL A 117 1.11 -4.67 -2.29
N CYS A 118 2.40 -4.78 -2.04
CA CYS A 118 3.28 -3.66 -1.71
C CYS A 118 4.41 -3.62 -2.72
N GLU A 119 4.53 -2.52 -3.44
CA GLU A 119 5.63 -2.27 -4.35
C GLU A 119 6.52 -1.17 -3.76
N LEU A 120 7.81 -1.46 -3.66
CA LEU A 120 8.82 -0.50 -3.23
C LEU A 120 9.63 -0.04 -4.43
N ALA A 121 9.96 1.25 -4.47
CA ALA A 121 10.87 1.82 -5.45
C ALA A 121 11.92 2.69 -4.76
N LEU A 122 13.19 2.44 -5.06
CA LEU A 122 14.32 3.24 -4.62
C LEU A 122 14.97 3.88 -5.85
N VAL A 123 15.06 5.19 -5.86
CA VAL A 123 15.65 5.98 -6.96
C VAL A 123 16.81 6.81 -6.42
N TYR A 124 17.95 6.71 -7.08
CA TYR A 124 19.18 7.45 -6.76
C TYR A 124 19.34 8.67 -7.67
N PRO A 125 20.06 9.72 -7.21
CA PRO A 125 20.34 10.92 -8.02
C PRO A 125 21.09 10.65 -9.32
N ASP A 126 21.85 9.55 -9.42
CA ASP A 126 22.55 9.14 -10.64
C ASP A 126 21.63 8.46 -11.69
N GLY A 127 20.32 8.33 -11.39
CA GLY A 127 19.34 7.66 -12.24
C GLY A 127 19.21 6.15 -11.98
N THR A 128 20.03 5.56 -11.14
CA THR A 128 19.87 4.16 -10.73
C THR A 128 18.56 3.97 -9.99
N LYS A 129 17.85 2.89 -10.29
CA LYS A 129 16.60 2.53 -9.64
C LYS A 129 16.59 1.05 -9.26
N ARG A 130 15.90 0.75 -8.16
CA ARG A 130 15.61 -0.60 -7.69
C ARG A 130 14.14 -0.70 -7.32
N THR A 131 13.53 -1.83 -7.60
CA THR A 131 12.14 -2.12 -7.19
C THR A 131 12.08 -3.46 -6.51
N ALA A 132 11.12 -3.62 -5.60
CA ALA A 132 10.81 -4.87 -4.93
C ALA A 132 9.31 -4.97 -4.68
N ARG A 133 8.77 -6.19 -4.75
CA ARG A 133 7.34 -6.47 -4.54
C ARG A 133 7.15 -7.49 -3.44
N GLY A 134 6.25 -7.19 -2.51
CA GLY A 134 5.72 -8.13 -1.53
C GLY A 134 4.23 -8.38 -1.76
N ILE A 135 3.81 -9.63 -1.56
CA ILE A 135 2.40 -10.05 -1.72
C ILE A 135 1.98 -10.82 -0.48
N CYS A 136 0.78 -10.54 0.00
CA CYS A 136 0.11 -11.31 1.04
C CYS A 136 -1.22 -11.82 0.49
N ARG A 137 -1.36 -13.14 0.32
CA ARG A 137 -2.60 -13.77 -0.17
C ARG A 137 -3.61 -13.97 0.96
N GLY A 138 -4.86 -13.77 0.64
CA GLY A 138 -5.98 -13.98 1.54
C GLY A 138 -7.30 -14.06 0.78
N GLU A 139 -8.38 -13.87 1.50
CA GLU A 139 -9.74 -13.95 0.98
C GLU A 139 -10.58 -12.78 1.49
N ILE A 140 -11.54 -12.32 0.68
CA ILE A 140 -12.50 -11.31 1.10
C ILE A 140 -13.65 -11.96 1.85
N VAL A 141 -13.94 -11.45 3.05
CA VAL A 141 -15.14 -11.80 3.82
C VAL A 141 -16.12 -10.64 3.79
N LEU A 142 -17.43 -10.92 3.85
CA LEU A 142 -18.47 -9.90 3.72
C LEU A 142 -18.82 -9.25 5.07
N GLU A 143 -18.49 -9.91 6.17
CA GLU A 143 -18.70 -9.40 7.53
C GLU A 143 -17.37 -8.99 8.14
N PRO A 144 -17.23 -7.75 8.65
CA PRO A 144 -15.98 -7.27 9.20
C PRO A 144 -15.68 -7.97 10.53
N ARG A 145 -14.39 -8.28 10.74
CA ARG A 145 -13.89 -8.85 11.99
C ARG A 145 -12.62 -8.11 12.41
N GLY A 146 -12.56 -7.74 13.68
CA GLY A 146 -11.42 -7.03 14.25
C GLY A 146 -11.50 -5.51 14.08
N THR A 147 -10.66 -4.82 14.82
CA THR A 147 -10.60 -3.35 14.88
C THR A 147 -9.19 -2.79 14.68
N GLY A 148 -8.20 -3.66 14.48
CA GLY A 148 -6.82 -3.24 14.22
C GLY A 148 -6.60 -2.83 12.77
N GLY A 149 -5.44 -2.26 12.51
CA GLY A 149 -5.04 -1.88 11.16
C GLY A 149 -5.83 -0.71 10.58
N PHE A 150 -6.02 -0.73 9.27
CA PHE A 150 -6.70 0.31 8.51
C PHE A 150 -7.25 -0.25 7.19
N GLY A 151 -7.96 0.58 6.43
CA GLY A 151 -8.42 0.21 5.08
C GLY A 151 -9.34 -1.00 5.07
N TYR A 152 -8.98 -2.00 4.26
CA TYR A 152 -9.76 -3.22 4.05
C TYR A 152 -9.46 -4.33 5.07
N ASP A 153 -8.63 -4.11 6.05
CA ASP A 153 -8.13 -5.12 6.99
C ASP A 153 -9.24 -5.94 7.68
N PRO A 154 -10.39 -5.35 8.10
CA PRO A 154 -11.48 -6.12 8.70
C PRO A 154 -12.14 -7.13 7.74
N TYR A 155 -11.98 -6.94 6.45
CA TYR A 155 -12.59 -7.78 5.39
C TYR A 155 -11.58 -8.68 4.69
N PHE A 156 -10.29 -8.58 5.05
CA PHE A 156 -9.21 -9.39 4.47
C PHE A 156 -8.86 -10.54 5.42
N TYR A 157 -9.30 -11.73 5.05
CA TYR A 157 -9.15 -12.95 5.86
C TYR A 157 -7.92 -13.74 5.44
N LEU A 158 -7.18 -14.22 6.43
CA LEU A 158 -6.00 -15.06 6.28
C LEU A 158 -6.32 -16.50 6.69
N PRO A 159 -6.56 -17.42 5.74
CA PRO A 159 -6.96 -18.79 6.06
C PRO A 159 -5.97 -19.52 6.97
N GLU A 160 -4.66 -19.33 6.74
CA GLU A 160 -3.61 -19.97 7.53
C GLU A 160 -3.60 -19.54 9.01
N ARG A 161 -4.19 -18.40 9.32
CA ARG A 161 -4.25 -17.83 10.67
C ARG A 161 -5.66 -17.86 11.27
N GLU A 162 -6.64 -18.23 10.48
CA GLU A 162 -8.08 -18.21 10.83
C GLU A 162 -8.55 -16.85 11.38
N LYS A 163 -7.93 -15.76 10.91
CA LYS A 163 -8.17 -14.38 11.34
C LYS A 163 -8.18 -13.44 10.16
N THR A 164 -8.89 -12.32 10.32
CA THR A 164 -8.70 -11.18 9.41
C THR A 164 -7.42 -10.42 9.76
N MET A 165 -6.94 -9.61 8.83
CA MET A 165 -5.77 -8.75 9.06
C MET A 165 -6.02 -7.82 10.27
N ALA A 166 -7.25 -7.32 10.45
CA ALA A 166 -7.62 -6.46 11.58
C ALA A 166 -7.66 -7.18 12.94
N GLU A 167 -7.66 -8.51 12.97
CA GLU A 167 -7.57 -9.32 14.19
C GLU A 167 -6.13 -9.67 14.58
N LEU A 168 -5.16 -9.33 13.73
CA LEU A 168 -3.74 -9.48 14.05
C LEU A 168 -3.29 -8.28 14.90
N THR A 169 -2.51 -8.57 15.91
CA THR A 169 -1.94 -7.55 16.79
C THR A 169 -0.52 -7.17 16.37
#